data_8ee04df73b5e620fbe7c43dbe72c0e2b
#
_entry.id   8ee04df73b5e620fbe7c43dbe72c0e2b
#
_cell.length_a   1.000
_cell.length_b   1.000
_cell.length_c   1.000
_cell.angle_alpha   90.00
_cell.angle_beta   90.00
_cell.angle_gamma   90.00
#
_symmetry.space_group_name_H-M   'P 1'
#
loop_
_entity.id
_entity.type
_entity.pdbx_description
1 polymer ?
#
loop_
_entity_poly.entity_id
_entity_poly.type
_entity_poly.pdbx_seq_one_letter_code
_entity_poly.pdbx_strand_id
1 'polypeptide(L)'
;FNIKEIMNSDSNIRNALLFNVLKYAWSLCLNPNVNTILSVDEAHVLLGAGNELGAEFLAQVQRRARKYNTGSIIITQQPSDFVAQNVIMHGKAIFDNSSYYLVMGLRKQSVEDLSKLIDLNDNEKDAIKAFNQGEALFVCGDRRMQINIELTDKELESFGSGGGL
;
A
#
# COMPACT_ATOMS: atom_id res chain seq x y z
N PHE A 1 10.62 7.53 -8.31
CA PHE A 1 9.96 8.73 -8.89
C PHE A 1 9.37 9.57 -7.77
N ASN A 2 9.68 10.88 -7.73
CA ASN A 2 9.01 11.81 -6.83
C ASN A 2 7.85 12.46 -7.59
N ILE A 3 6.62 12.21 -7.15
CA ILE A 3 5.40 12.71 -7.79
C ILE A 3 4.83 13.98 -7.12
N LYS A 4 5.51 14.52 -6.11
CA LYS A 4 5.02 15.66 -5.32
C LYS A 4 4.68 16.90 -6.17
N GLU A 5 5.52 17.22 -7.16
CA GLU A 5 5.28 18.36 -8.06
C GLU A 5 4.10 18.09 -9.00
N ILE A 6 3.94 16.85 -9.44
CA ILE A 6 2.80 16.43 -10.29
C ILE A 6 1.48 16.65 -9.54
N MET A 7 1.46 16.38 -8.23
CA MET A 7 0.25 16.52 -7.41
C MET A 7 -0.23 17.96 -7.27
N ASN A 8 0.66 18.94 -7.46
CA ASN A 8 0.32 20.37 -7.43
C ASN A 8 -0.19 20.92 -8.76
N SER A 9 -0.22 20.11 -9.81
CA SER A 9 -0.70 20.51 -11.15
C SER A 9 -2.22 20.44 -11.26
N ASP A 10 -2.79 21.10 -12.29
CA ASP A 10 -4.20 20.94 -12.67
C ASP A 10 -4.60 19.47 -12.80
N SER A 11 -5.84 19.15 -12.44
CA SER A 11 -6.34 17.77 -12.38
C SER A 11 -6.14 16.98 -13.69
N ASN A 12 -6.36 17.61 -14.83
CA ASN A 12 -6.20 16.97 -16.15
C ASN A 12 -4.71 16.69 -16.46
N ILE A 13 -3.85 17.67 -16.19
CA ILE A 13 -2.40 17.55 -16.38
C ILE A 13 -1.84 16.52 -15.42
N ARG A 14 -2.25 16.56 -14.15
CA ARG A 14 -1.87 15.62 -13.13
C ARG A 14 -2.17 14.17 -13.52
N ASN A 15 -3.41 13.90 -13.96
CA ASN A 15 -3.82 12.54 -14.36
C ASN A 15 -3.00 12.03 -15.54
N ALA A 16 -2.74 12.88 -16.56
CA ALA A 16 -1.91 12.52 -17.70
C ALA A 16 -0.45 12.23 -17.31
N LEU A 17 0.13 13.06 -16.46
CA LEU A 17 1.51 12.88 -15.98
C LEU A 17 1.63 11.65 -15.10
N LEU A 18 0.70 11.44 -14.16
CA LEU A 18 0.67 10.24 -13.32
C LEU A 18 0.57 8.97 -14.16
N PHE A 19 -0.33 8.96 -15.16
CA PHE A 19 -0.47 7.83 -16.05
C PHE A 19 0.83 7.50 -16.78
N ASN A 20 1.55 8.52 -17.29
CA ASN A 20 2.85 8.33 -17.96
C ASN A 20 3.91 7.76 -17.00
N VAL A 21 4.01 8.31 -15.78
CA VAL A 21 4.96 7.81 -14.76
C VAL A 21 4.65 6.37 -14.39
N LEU A 22 3.37 6.05 -14.14
CA LEU A 22 2.95 4.69 -13.77
C LEU A 22 3.18 3.69 -14.90
N LYS A 23 2.87 4.07 -16.15
CA LYS A 23 3.15 3.26 -17.33
C LYS A 23 4.65 3.00 -17.52
N TYR A 24 5.46 4.03 -17.34
CA TYR A 24 6.92 3.89 -17.42
C TYR A 24 7.46 2.99 -16.30
N ALA A 25 7.07 3.23 -15.05
CA ALA A 25 7.47 2.40 -13.92
C ALA A 25 7.09 0.91 -14.14
N TRP A 26 5.87 0.67 -14.63
CA TRP A 26 5.44 -0.68 -14.97
C TRP A 26 6.24 -1.29 -16.11
N SER A 27 6.60 -0.52 -17.15
CA SER A 27 7.41 -1.04 -18.27
C SER A 27 8.77 -1.56 -17.81
N LEU A 28 9.36 -0.98 -16.78
CA LEU A 28 10.61 -1.46 -16.18
C LEU A 28 10.43 -2.80 -15.44
N CYS A 29 9.22 -3.10 -14.98
CA CYS A 29 8.90 -4.34 -14.29
C CYS A 29 8.58 -5.51 -15.23
N LEU A 30 8.46 -5.28 -16.53
CA LEU A 30 8.02 -6.31 -17.48
C LEU A 30 9.14 -7.24 -17.99
N ASN A 31 10.39 -7.04 -17.55
CA ASN A 31 11.51 -7.91 -17.93
C ASN A 31 11.55 -9.15 -17.01
N PRO A 32 11.16 -10.35 -17.47
CA PRO A 32 11.11 -11.53 -16.63
C PRO A 32 12.50 -12.08 -16.24
N ASN A 33 13.56 -11.58 -16.85
CA ASN A 33 14.94 -11.98 -16.55
C ASN A 33 15.57 -11.17 -15.41
N VAL A 34 14.83 -10.18 -14.88
CA VAL A 34 15.30 -9.31 -13.80
C VAL A 34 14.30 -9.37 -12.66
N ASN A 35 14.75 -9.67 -11.45
CA ASN A 35 13.93 -9.56 -10.25
C ASN A 35 13.76 -8.07 -9.94
N THR A 36 12.52 -7.62 -9.90
CA THR A 36 12.17 -6.21 -9.67
C THR A 36 11.26 -6.08 -8.45
N ILE A 37 11.36 -4.98 -7.73
CA ILE A 37 10.42 -4.60 -6.68
C ILE A 37 9.83 -3.24 -7.05
N LEU A 38 8.51 -3.18 -7.18
CA LEU A 38 7.77 -1.93 -7.33
C LEU A 38 7.19 -1.54 -5.97
N SER A 39 7.76 -0.52 -5.36
CA SER A 39 7.23 0.06 -4.12
C SER A 39 6.45 1.33 -4.43
N VAL A 40 5.22 1.39 -3.93
CA VAL A 40 4.33 2.56 -4.04
C VAL A 40 4.03 3.02 -2.63
N ASP A 41 4.73 4.10 -2.24
CA ASP A 41 4.49 4.77 -0.97
C ASP A 41 3.36 5.79 -1.12
N GLU A 42 2.65 6.05 -0.02
CA GLU A 42 1.49 6.94 0.02
C GLU A 42 0.46 6.62 -1.08
N ALA A 43 0.12 5.33 -1.23
CA ALA A 43 -0.75 4.86 -2.32
C ALA A 43 -2.11 5.57 -2.35
N HIS A 44 -2.55 6.16 -1.24
CA HIS A 44 -3.76 6.98 -1.17
C HIS A 44 -3.72 8.17 -2.16
N VAL A 45 -2.55 8.68 -2.50
CA VAL A 45 -2.37 9.74 -3.49
C VAL A 45 -2.85 9.30 -4.88
N LEU A 46 -2.65 8.02 -5.22
CA LEU A 46 -3.12 7.44 -6.49
C LEU A 46 -4.62 7.11 -6.48
N LEU A 47 -5.20 6.96 -5.29
CA LEU A 47 -6.60 6.57 -5.10
C LEU A 47 -7.49 7.80 -4.79
N GLY A 48 -6.86 8.89 -4.31
CA GLY A 48 -7.53 10.07 -3.82
C GLY A 48 -8.47 10.72 -4.83
N ALA A 49 -9.52 11.37 -4.33
CA ALA A 49 -10.59 11.98 -5.12
C ALA A 49 -11.27 11.02 -6.12
N GLY A 50 -11.22 9.70 -5.84
CA GLY A 50 -11.82 8.71 -6.71
C GLY A 50 -11.07 8.50 -8.03
N ASN A 51 -9.74 8.61 -8.00
CA ASN A 51 -8.91 8.35 -9.17
C ASN A 51 -8.95 6.86 -9.55
N GLU A 52 -9.94 6.49 -10.34
CA GLU A 52 -10.17 5.13 -10.81
C GLU A 52 -8.98 4.58 -11.62
N LEU A 53 -8.32 5.42 -12.41
CA LEU A 53 -7.13 5.03 -13.20
C LEU A 53 -5.97 4.57 -12.31
N GLY A 54 -5.72 5.29 -11.21
CA GLY A 54 -4.69 4.90 -10.24
C GLY A 54 -5.03 3.59 -9.53
N ALA A 55 -6.29 3.42 -9.12
CA ALA A 55 -6.79 2.20 -8.49
C ALA A 55 -6.71 1.00 -9.43
N GLU A 56 -7.14 1.16 -10.69
CA GLU A 56 -7.04 0.13 -11.72
C GLU A 56 -5.58 -0.27 -11.97
N PHE A 57 -4.69 0.72 -12.07
CA PHE A 57 -3.26 0.46 -12.25
C PHE A 57 -2.70 -0.41 -11.11
N LEU A 58 -2.93 -0.03 -9.84
CA LEU A 58 -2.46 -0.81 -8.69
C LEU A 58 -3.04 -2.22 -8.68
N ALA A 59 -4.33 -2.37 -9.00
CA ALA A 59 -4.96 -3.68 -9.10
C ALA A 59 -4.36 -4.54 -10.23
N GLN A 60 -4.02 -3.95 -11.39
CA GLN A 60 -3.34 -4.64 -12.48
C GLN A 60 -1.92 -5.07 -12.09
N VAL A 61 -1.17 -4.22 -11.40
CA VAL A 61 0.16 -4.55 -10.87
C VAL A 61 0.08 -5.77 -9.97
N GLN A 62 -0.80 -5.76 -8.96
CA GLN A 62 -0.95 -6.88 -8.03
C GLN A 62 -1.31 -8.20 -8.72
N ARG A 63 -2.20 -8.17 -9.70
CA ARG A 63 -2.58 -9.38 -10.45
C ARG A 63 -1.47 -9.94 -11.35
N ARG A 64 -0.56 -9.09 -11.83
CA ARG A 64 0.37 -9.43 -12.91
C ARG A 64 1.83 -9.49 -12.49
N ALA A 65 2.20 -8.85 -11.39
CA ALA A 65 3.59 -8.70 -10.94
C ALA A 65 4.32 -10.05 -10.87
N ARG A 66 3.68 -11.06 -10.26
CA ARG A 66 4.25 -12.41 -10.14
C ARG A 66 4.67 -13.04 -11.47
N LYS A 67 3.96 -12.77 -12.58
CA LYS A 67 4.29 -13.30 -13.91
C LYS A 67 5.62 -12.77 -14.43
N TYR A 68 6.06 -11.62 -13.96
CA TYR A 68 7.27 -10.93 -14.43
C TYR A 68 8.38 -10.93 -13.38
N ASN A 69 8.35 -11.83 -12.41
CA ASN A 69 9.30 -11.88 -11.30
C ASN A 69 9.40 -10.53 -10.55
N THR A 70 8.28 -9.81 -10.49
CA THR A 70 8.18 -8.53 -9.81
C THR A 70 7.45 -8.72 -8.49
N GLY A 71 8.08 -8.28 -7.38
CA GLY A 71 7.42 -8.03 -6.12
C GLY A 71 6.74 -6.66 -6.15
N SER A 72 5.60 -6.52 -5.46
CA SER A 72 4.94 -5.23 -5.28
C SER A 72 4.71 -4.95 -3.81
N ILE A 73 5.04 -3.72 -3.39
CA ILE A 73 4.81 -3.22 -2.03
C ILE A 73 3.93 -1.99 -2.15
N ILE A 74 2.76 -2.02 -1.53
CA ILE A 74 1.83 -0.89 -1.49
C ILE A 74 1.72 -0.44 -0.05
N ILE A 75 2.05 0.84 0.20
CA ILE A 75 2.07 1.44 1.53
C ILE A 75 1.00 2.53 1.57
N THR A 76 0.17 2.52 2.59
CA THR A 76 -0.85 3.55 2.80
C THR A 76 -1.14 3.76 4.28
N GLN A 77 -1.50 4.98 4.63
CA GLN A 77 -1.97 5.35 5.95
C GLN A 77 -3.51 5.46 6.00
N GLN A 78 -4.18 5.38 4.84
CA GLN A 78 -5.61 5.65 4.70
C GLN A 78 -6.35 4.50 4.02
N PRO A 79 -6.75 3.45 4.77
CA PRO A 79 -7.54 2.34 4.22
C PRO A 79 -8.87 2.80 3.61
N SER A 80 -9.42 3.94 4.06
CA SER A 80 -10.66 4.53 3.54
C SER A 80 -10.66 4.75 2.03
N ASP A 81 -9.49 5.07 1.45
CA ASP A 81 -9.40 5.37 0.02
C ASP A 81 -9.58 4.12 -0.85
N PHE A 82 -9.30 2.94 -0.30
CA PHE A 82 -9.53 1.66 -0.99
C PHE A 82 -11.00 1.19 -0.93
N VAL A 83 -11.81 1.75 -0.04
CA VAL A 83 -13.23 1.38 0.13
C VAL A 83 -14.18 2.45 -0.40
N ALA A 84 -13.67 3.53 -0.98
CA ALA A 84 -14.50 4.54 -1.63
C ALA A 84 -15.33 3.91 -2.77
N GLN A 85 -16.59 4.33 -2.91
CA GLN A 85 -17.62 3.66 -3.72
C GLN A 85 -17.16 3.37 -5.17
N ASN A 86 -16.43 4.28 -5.78
CA ASN A 86 -15.97 4.17 -7.18
C ASN A 86 -14.69 3.34 -7.35
N VAL A 87 -13.95 3.04 -6.29
CA VAL A 87 -12.69 2.28 -6.36
C VAL A 87 -12.71 0.97 -5.58
N ILE A 88 -13.76 0.67 -4.83
CA ILE A 88 -13.83 -0.49 -3.93
C ILE A 88 -13.57 -1.83 -4.63
N MET A 89 -13.97 -1.97 -5.89
CA MET A 89 -13.70 -3.18 -6.68
C MET A 89 -12.20 -3.36 -6.94
N HIS A 90 -11.49 -2.27 -7.21
CA HIS A 90 -10.04 -2.26 -7.38
C HIS A 90 -9.34 -2.44 -6.03
N GLY A 91 -9.83 -1.78 -4.98
CA GLY A 91 -9.34 -1.94 -3.62
C GLY A 91 -9.37 -3.40 -3.18
N LYS A 92 -10.51 -4.07 -3.29
CA LYS A 92 -10.61 -5.51 -3.00
C LYS A 92 -9.65 -6.34 -3.84
N ALA A 93 -9.56 -6.06 -5.15
CA ALA A 93 -8.63 -6.79 -6.02
C ALA A 93 -7.14 -6.61 -5.62
N ILE A 94 -6.76 -5.45 -5.09
CA ILE A 94 -5.42 -5.20 -4.56
C ILE A 94 -5.17 -6.10 -3.34
N PHE A 95 -6.10 -6.09 -2.39
CA PHE A 95 -5.98 -6.90 -1.18
C PHE A 95 -6.04 -8.40 -1.49
N ASP A 96 -7.01 -8.88 -2.26
CA ASP A 96 -7.17 -10.31 -2.61
C ASP A 96 -5.94 -10.90 -3.33
N ASN A 97 -5.16 -10.07 -4.04
CA ASN A 97 -3.95 -10.51 -4.73
C ASN A 97 -2.66 -10.24 -3.92
N SER A 98 -2.75 -9.69 -2.71
CA SER A 98 -1.61 -9.50 -1.82
C SER A 98 -1.37 -10.76 -1.00
N SER A 99 -0.11 -11.21 -0.92
CA SER A 99 0.27 -12.41 -0.17
C SER A 99 0.52 -12.12 1.31
N TYR A 100 0.84 -10.87 1.63
CA TYR A 100 1.21 -10.44 2.97
C TYR A 100 0.55 -9.11 3.31
N TYR A 101 0.16 -8.96 4.58
CA TYR A 101 -0.24 -7.67 5.14
C TYR A 101 0.60 -7.38 6.37
N LEU A 102 1.03 -6.14 6.49
CA LEU A 102 1.64 -5.60 7.68
C LEU A 102 0.76 -4.45 8.15
N VAL A 103 -0.05 -4.68 9.19
CA VAL A 103 -1.01 -3.72 9.70
C VAL A 103 -0.47 -3.13 11.00
N MET A 104 0.01 -1.91 10.94
CA MET A 104 0.46 -1.14 12.09
C MET A 104 -0.71 -0.50 12.84
N GLY A 105 -0.43 0.24 13.91
CA GLY A 105 -1.47 0.90 14.72
C GLY A 105 -2.37 1.82 13.88
N LEU A 106 -3.69 1.65 14.01
CA LEU A 106 -4.69 2.41 13.28
C LEU A 106 -5.76 2.96 14.22
N ARG A 107 -6.35 4.10 13.84
CA ARG A 107 -7.54 4.64 14.53
C ARG A 107 -8.76 3.76 14.26
N LYS A 108 -9.73 3.81 15.17
CA LYS A 108 -10.96 3.00 15.12
C LYS A 108 -11.62 3.00 13.73
N GLN A 109 -11.84 4.17 13.13
CA GLN A 109 -12.50 4.26 11.82
C GLN A 109 -11.69 3.57 10.72
N SER A 110 -10.37 3.72 10.73
CA SER A 110 -9.48 3.05 9.76
C SER A 110 -9.48 1.53 9.91
N VAL A 111 -9.64 1.00 11.13
CA VAL A 111 -9.81 -0.43 11.38
C VAL A 111 -11.12 -0.95 10.77
N GLU A 112 -12.22 -0.20 10.93
CA GLU A 112 -13.51 -0.56 10.33
C GLU A 112 -13.43 -0.55 8.79
N ASP A 113 -12.74 0.42 8.19
CA ASP A 113 -12.55 0.48 6.74
C ASP A 113 -11.66 -0.67 6.26
N LEU A 114 -10.57 -0.98 6.97
CA LEU A 114 -9.71 -2.12 6.67
C LEU A 114 -10.49 -3.45 6.76
N SER A 115 -11.41 -3.58 7.71
CA SER A 115 -12.26 -4.78 7.89
C SER A 115 -13.19 -5.06 6.71
N LYS A 116 -13.40 -4.09 5.81
CA LYS A 116 -14.15 -4.30 4.54
C LYS A 116 -13.28 -4.94 3.45
N LEU A 117 -11.96 -4.93 3.63
CA LEU A 117 -10.96 -5.38 2.67
C LEU A 117 -10.31 -6.71 3.08
N ILE A 118 -10.06 -6.90 4.37
CA ILE A 118 -9.53 -8.13 4.95
C ILE A 118 -10.40 -8.58 6.12
N ASP A 119 -10.49 -9.89 6.33
CA ASP A 119 -11.22 -10.43 7.47
C ASP A 119 -10.38 -10.25 8.75
N LEU A 120 -10.90 -9.50 9.72
CA LEU A 120 -10.30 -9.24 11.02
C LEU A 120 -11.27 -9.67 12.12
N ASN A 121 -10.81 -10.53 13.03
CA ASN A 121 -11.58 -10.84 14.23
C ASN A 121 -11.52 -9.70 15.27
N ASP A 122 -12.38 -9.73 16.27
CA ASP A 122 -12.49 -8.63 17.23
C ASP A 122 -11.21 -8.43 18.06
N ASN A 123 -10.50 -9.51 18.41
CA ASN A 123 -9.22 -9.41 19.13
C ASN A 123 -8.15 -8.71 18.27
N GLU A 124 -8.11 -8.99 16.98
CA GLU A 124 -7.18 -8.33 16.04
C GLU A 124 -7.51 -6.85 15.86
N LYS A 125 -8.80 -6.52 15.74
CA LYS A 125 -9.25 -5.11 15.67
C LYS A 125 -8.87 -4.35 16.93
N ASP A 126 -9.00 -4.96 18.10
CA ASP A 126 -8.65 -4.33 19.37
C ASP A 126 -7.13 -4.19 19.52
N ALA A 127 -6.37 -5.21 19.13
CA ALA A 127 -4.90 -5.15 19.09
C ALA A 127 -4.41 -4.02 18.18
N ILE A 128 -4.90 -3.94 16.93
CA ILE A 128 -4.49 -2.89 15.96
C ILE A 128 -4.75 -1.49 16.51
N LYS A 129 -5.87 -1.27 17.22
CA LYS A 129 -6.18 0.02 17.86
C LYS A 129 -5.24 0.36 19.01
N ALA A 130 -4.67 -0.65 19.66
CA ALA A 130 -3.78 -0.51 20.82
C ALA A 130 -2.29 -0.49 20.47
N PHE A 131 -1.90 -0.85 19.25
CA PHE A 131 -0.50 -0.93 18.85
C PHE A 131 0.24 0.40 19.02
N ASN A 132 1.42 0.30 19.61
CA ASN A 132 2.40 1.38 19.68
C ASN A 132 3.28 1.40 18.42
N GLN A 133 4.21 2.35 18.37
CA GLN A 133 5.21 2.42 17.30
C GLN A 133 6.04 1.14 17.27
N GLY A 134 6.19 0.54 16.08
CA GLY A 134 6.91 -0.71 15.86
C GLY A 134 6.05 -1.97 16.00
N GLU A 135 4.89 -1.89 16.64
CA GLU A 135 3.98 -3.03 16.76
C GLU A 135 3.08 -3.17 15.53
N ALA A 136 2.88 -4.40 15.09
CA ALA A 136 2.05 -4.68 13.92
C ALA A 136 1.40 -6.07 13.98
N LEU A 137 0.29 -6.22 13.26
CA LEU A 137 -0.27 -7.51 12.88
C LEU A 137 0.32 -7.91 11.52
N PHE A 138 1.07 -9.01 11.50
CA PHE A 138 1.56 -9.63 10.28
C PHE A 138 0.63 -10.76 9.86
N VAL A 139 0.14 -10.70 8.64
CA VAL A 139 -0.76 -11.71 8.04
C VAL A 139 -0.07 -12.31 6.82
N CYS A 140 0.00 -13.64 6.77
CA CYS A 140 0.55 -14.42 5.66
C CYS A 140 -0.34 -15.64 5.41
N GLY A 141 -1.24 -15.58 4.45
CA GLY A 141 -2.28 -16.57 4.26
C GLY A 141 -3.12 -16.72 5.52
N ASP A 142 -3.21 -17.96 6.07
CA ASP A 142 -3.95 -18.24 7.30
C ASP A 142 -3.15 -17.94 8.59
N ARG A 143 -1.88 -17.59 8.47
CA ARG A 143 -1.03 -17.30 9.62
C ARG A 143 -1.15 -15.82 9.98
N ARG A 144 -1.41 -15.55 11.27
CA ARG A 144 -1.60 -14.23 11.83
C ARG A 144 -0.77 -14.10 13.09
N MET A 145 0.09 -13.10 13.17
CA MET A 145 1.03 -12.90 14.27
C MET A 145 1.10 -11.43 14.64
N GLN A 146 1.05 -11.13 15.93
CA GLN A 146 1.47 -9.83 16.43
C GLN A 146 2.99 -9.83 16.50
N ILE A 147 3.62 -8.83 15.94
CA ILE A 147 5.07 -8.69 15.88
C ILE A 147 5.48 -7.32 16.41
N ASN A 148 6.71 -7.24 16.90
CA ASN A 148 7.37 -5.98 17.22
C ASN A 148 8.58 -5.83 16.29
N ILE A 149 8.67 -4.69 15.60
CA ILE A 149 9.75 -4.36 14.67
C ILE A 149 10.80 -3.59 15.46
N GLU A 150 11.93 -4.21 15.70
CA GLU A 150 13.08 -3.61 16.37
C GLU A 150 14.16 -3.26 15.33
N LEU A 151 14.64 -2.03 15.40
CA LEU A 151 15.75 -1.57 14.56
C LEU A 151 17.07 -1.84 15.26
N THR A 152 18.06 -2.28 14.52
CA THR A 152 19.44 -2.36 14.98
C THR A 152 20.04 -0.95 15.07
N ASP A 153 21.12 -0.77 15.86
CA ASP A 153 21.81 0.52 15.97
C ASP A 153 22.25 1.06 14.59
N LYS A 154 22.69 0.16 13.71
CA LYS A 154 23.10 0.53 12.35
C LYS A 154 21.94 1.02 11.48
N GLU A 155 20.76 0.45 11.64
CA GLU A 155 19.53 0.91 10.95
C GLU A 155 19.07 2.24 11.51
N LEU A 156 19.17 2.43 12.83
CA LEU A 156 18.89 3.71 13.49
C LEU A 156 19.82 4.83 13.00
N GLU A 157 21.13 4.55 12.83
CA GLU A 157 22.08 5.50 12.25
C GLU A 157 21.72 5.85 10.80
N SER A 158 21.27 4.85 10.00
CA SER A 158 21.02 5.03 8.58
C SER A 158 19.68 5.69 8.29
N PHE A 159 18.63 5.37 9.05
CA PHE A 159 17.25 5.79 8.79
C PHE A 159 16.70 6.79 9.83
N GLY A 160 17.42 7.03 10.92
CA GLY A 160 17.01 7.94 11.99
C GLY A 160 16.05 7.28 13.00
N SER A 161 15.93 7.91 14.16
CA SER A 161 15.12 7.44 15.29
C SER A 161 13.66 7.88 15.25
N GLY A 162 13.25 8.64 14.25
CA GLY A 162 11.91 9.21 14.15
C GLY A 162 11.21 8.81 12.86
N GLY A 163 10.05 8.27 12.99
CA GLY A 163 9.13 8.19 11.87
C GLY A 163 8.96 9.59 11.27
N GLY A 164 9.13 9.67 9.98
CA GLY A 164 9.04 10.79 9.05
C GLY A 164 8.81 12.19 9.58
N LEU A 165 9.66 13.06 9.12
CA LEU A 165 9.42 14.51 9.11
C LEU A 165 8.17 14.84 8.30
#